data_7d55696f6854e651ab2e5d547dd33d47
#
_entry.id   7d55696f6854e651ab2e5d547dd33d47
#
_cell.length_a   1.000
_cell.length_b   1.000
_cell.length_c   1.000
_cell.angle_alpha   90.00
_cell.angle_beta   90.00
_cell.angle_gamma   90.00
#
_symmetry.space_group_name_H-M   'P 1'
#
loop_
_entity.id
_entity.type
_entity.pdbx_description
1 polymer ?
#
loop_
_entity_poly.entity_id
_entity_poly.type
_entity_poly.pdbx_seq_one_letter_code
_entity_poly.pdbx_strand_id
1 'polypeptide(L)'
;MNIQKLDSINKSRAVSLVLFVLMFAIMLVCNMWTALYNDDYEYLFNYADGTRIEQISDIFLSMKAHRNVMNGRLVAHFLLQLSLLLPPIVFKLVNSLMMVAMVLLIYGLAVRGKSRNNLLLATIFGAIWVMMPAFGHAVLWQAGSVNYLWSGVFSALCLWPFINQFTCDNIYIYIYIYI
;
A
#
# COMPACT_ATOMS: atom_id res chain seq x y z
N MET A 1 -7.97 -22.09 -28.44
CA MET A 1 -8.40 -22.32 -27.05
C MET A 1 -9.90 -22.03 -26.96
N ASN A 2 -10.74 -22.95 -26.40
CA ASN A 2 -12.20 -22.77 -26.37
C ASN A 2 -12.59 -21.64 -25.41
N ILE A 3 -13.53 -20.77 -25.80
CA ILE A 3 -14.03 -19.62 -25.01
C ILE A 3 -14.51 -20.05 -23.63
N GLN A 4 -15.21 -21.20 -23.51
CA GLN A 4 -15.64 -21.71 -22.20
C GLN A 4 -14.48 -22.08 -21.27
N LYS A 5 -13.37 -22.59 -21.80
CA LYS A 5 -12.16 -22.90 -21.02
C LYS A 5 -11.47 -21.61 -20.54
N LEU A 6 -11.44 -20.58 -21.36
CA LEU A 6 -10.93 -19.24 -20.98
C LEU A 6 -11.76 -18.64 -19.85
N ASP A 7 -13.09 -18.73 -19.95
CA ASP A 7 -13.99 -18.19 -18.93
C ASP A 7 -13.86 -18.93 -17.59
N SER A 8 -13.70 -20.27 -17.63
CA SER A 8 -13.48 -21.07 -16.42
C SER A 8 -12.14 -20.73 -15.73
N ILE A 9 -11.07 -20.52 -16.48
CA ILE A 9 -9.76 -20.11 -15.96
C ILE A 9 -9.86 -18.72 -15.34
N ASN A 10 -10.53 -17.79 -16.02
CA ASN A 10 -10.68 -16.42 -15.55
C ASN A 10 -11.47 -16.32 -14.22
N LYS A 11 -12.36 -17.26 -13.94
CA LYS A 11 -13.15 -17.32 -12.70
C LYS A 11 -12.55 -18.24 -11.62
N SER A 12 -11.47 -18.93 -11.89
CA SER A 12 -10.86 -19.92 -11.00
C SER A 12 -10.25 -19.28 -9.74
N ARG A 13 -10.57 -19.83 -8.57
CA ARG A 13 -9.96 -19.42 -7.27
C ARG A 13 -8.47 -19.78 -7.21
N ALA A 14 -8.11 -20.93 -7.74
CA ALA A 14 -6.72 -21.37 -7.79
C ALA A 14 -5.86 -20.40 -8.60
N VAL A 15 -6.36 -19.93 -9.75
CA VAL A 15 -5.67 -18.92 -10.56
C VAL A 15 -5.52 -17.60 -9.81
N SER A 16 -6.56 -17.14 -9.08
CA SER A 16 -6.42 -15.94 -8.23
C SER A 16 -5.32 -16.12 -7.20
N LEU A 17 -5.26 -17.27 -6.50
CA LEU A 17 -4.24 -17.52 -5.49
C LEU A 17 -2.83 -17.52 -6.08
N VAL A 18 -2.65 -18.16 -7.23
CA VAL A 18 -1.36 -18.15 -7.95
C VAL A 18 -0.96 -16.73 -8.32
N LEU A 19 -1.89 -15.91 -8.81
CA LEU A 19 -1.62 -14.50 -9.12
C LEU A 19 -1.19 -13.73 -7.87
N PHE A 20 -1.84 -13.92 -6.72
CA PHE A 20 -1.42 -13.27 -5.47
C PHE A 20 -0.02 -13.66 -5.05
N VAL A 21 0.29 -14.95 -5.09
CA VAL A 21 1.64 -15.44 -4.75
C VAL A 21 2.68 -14.87 -5.71
N LEU A 22 2.39 -14.83 -7.01
CA LEU A 22 3.29 -14.24 -8.00
C LEU A 22 3.49 -12.74 -7.79
N MET A 23 2.41 -11.97 -7.58
CA MET A 23 2.50 -10.53 -7.28
C MET A 23 3.35 -10.28 -6.04
N PHE A 24 3.11 -11.02 -4.97
CA PHE A 24 3.88 -10.92 -3.75
C PHE A 24 5.35 -11.27 -3.98
N ALA A 25 5.65 -12.37 -4.67
CA ALA A 25 7.01 -12.81 -4.94
C ALA A 25 7.78 -11.79 -5.80
N ILE A 26 7.16 -11.25 -6.85
CA ILE A 26 7.76 -10.20 -7.69
C ILE A 26 8.09 -8.97 -6.84
N MET A 27 7.14 -8.51 -6.02
CA MET A 27 7.36 -7.36 -5.16
C MET A 27 8.42 -7.61 -4.10
N LEU A 28 8.46 -8.83 -3.53
CA LEU A 28 9.48 -9.20 -2.55
C LEU A 28 10.87 -9.20 -3.17
N VAL A 29 11.03 -9.76 -4.36
CA VAL A 29 12.31 -9.73 -5.10
C VAL A 29 12.76 -8.29 -5.34
N CYS A 30 11.88 -7.42 -5.81
CA CYS A 30 12.20 -6.00 -6.01
C CYS A 30 12.60 -5.31 -4.71
N ASN A 31 11.86 -5.54 -3.62
CA ASN A 31 12.19 -5.00 -2.30
C ASN A 31 13.51 -5.56 -1.75
N MET A 32 13.84 -6.84 -2.01
CA MET A 32 15.12 -7.43 -1.58
C MET A 32 16.32 -6.75 -2.23
N TRP A 33 16.19 -6.27 -3.46
CA TRP A 33 17.25 -5.59 -4.20
C TRP A 33 17.27 -4.07 -3.96
N THR A 34 16.29 -3.53 -3.26
CA THR A 34 16.27 -2.11 -2.91
C THR A 34 17.05 -1.88 -1.61
N ALA A 35 18.06 -1.02 -1.68
CA ALA A 35 18.82 -0.54 -0.53
C ALA A 35 18.16 0.72 0.07
N LEU A 36 18.60 1.11 1.27
CA LEU A 36 18.28 2.42 1.83
C LEU A 36 18.81 3.52 0.91
N TYR A 37 18.02 4.58 0.76
CA TYR A 37 18.33 5.66 -0.15
C TYR A 37 17.90 7.01 0.42
N ASN A 38 18.71 8.05 0.16
CA ASN A 38 18.39 9.44 0.47
C ASN A 38 17.85 9.64 1.91
N ASP A 39 16.63 10.11 2.07
CA ASP A 39 16.01 10.45 3.36
C ASP A 39 15.96 9.26 4.35
N ASP A 40 16.02 8.01 3.89
CA ASP A 40 16.04 6.85 4.78
C ASP A 40 17.18 6.95 5.80
N TYR A 41 18.33 7.50 5.39
CA TYR A 41 19.49 7.70 6.28
C TYR A 41 19.26 8.78 7.32
N GLU A 42 18.54 9.86 6.97
CA GLU A 42 18.18 10.94 7.91
C GLU A 42 17.21 10.43 8.97
N TYR A 43 16.25 9.61 8.59
CA TYR A 43 15.26 9.03 9.49
C TYR A 43 15.80 7.95 10.44
N LEU A 44 17.06 7.51 10.29
CA LEU A 44 17.76 6.68 11.29
C LEU A 44 18.12 7.46 12.54
N PHE A 45 18.09 8.78 12.48
CA PHE A 45 18.50 9.66 13.57
C PHE A 45 17.32 10.47 14.12
N ASN A 46 17.44 10.82 15.41
CA ASN A 46 16.47 11.60 16.13
C ASN A 46 16.59 13.09 15.72
N TYR A 47 15.51 13.67 15.26
CA TYR A 47 15.46 15.10 14.88
C TYR A 47 15.61 16.07 16.05
N ALA A 48 15.52 15.60 17.29
CA ALA A 48 15.69 16.46 18.48
C ALA A 48 17.16 16.73 18.80
N ASP A 49 18.02 15.72 18.68
CA ASP A 49 19.41 15.75 19.15
C ASP A 49 20.42 15.10 18.21
N GLY A 50 19.98 14.54 17.10
CA GLY A 50 20.85 13.89 16.12
C GLY A 50 21.41 12.53 16.56
N THR A 51 20.96 11.98 17.67
CA THR A 51 21.33 10.63 18.12
C THR A 51 20.67 9.55 17.28
N ARG A 52 21.27 8.38 17.19
CA ARG A 52 20.68 7.23 16.48
C ARG A 52 19.44 6.76 17.23
N ILE A 53 18.37 6.43 16.49
CA ILE A 53 17.15 5.83 17.04
C ILE A 53 17.41 4.35 17.33
N GLU A 54 17.31 3.98 18.61
CA GLU A 54 17.54 2.59 19.08
C GLU A 54 16.29 1.99 19.74
N GLN A 55 15.33 2.81 20.13
CA GLN A 55 14.11 2.36 20.79
C GLN A 55 12.89 3.21 20.40
N ILE A 56 11.71 2.69 20.67
CA ILE A 56 10.43 3.36 20.29
C ILE A 56 10.27 4.73 20.96
N SER A 57 10.77 4.93 22.20
CA SER A 57 10.75 6.23 22.87
C SER A 57 11.47 7.32 22.09
N ASP A 58 12.56 6.98 21.39
CA ASP A 58 13.34 7.93 20.61
C ASP A 58 12.53 8.40 19.39
N ILE A 59 11.69 7.51 18.83
CA ILE A 59 10.78 7.87 17.74
C ILE A 59 9.81 8.95 18.20
N PHE A 60 9.23 8.85 19.39
CA PHE A 60 8.31 9.89 19.90
C PHE A 60 9.00 11.23 20.12
N LEU A 61 10.25 11.25 20.62
CA LEU A 61 11.05 12.46 20.76
C LEU A 61 11.35 13.07 19.39
N SER A 62 11.80 12.24 18.45
CA SER A 62 12.06 12.63 17.07
C SER A 62 10.83 13.22 16.39
N MET A 63 9.64 12.59 16.56
CA MET A 63 8.38 13.08 16.00
C MET A 63 7.98 14.45 16.54
N LYS A 64 8.17 14.68 17.83
CA LYS A 64 7.89 15.98 18.47
C LYS A 64 8.77 17.08 17.87
N ALA A 65 10.06 16.81 17.69
CA ALA A 65 10.99 17.77 17.09
C ALA A 65 10.68 17.98 15.59
N HIS A 66 10.47 16.92 14.83
CA HIS A 66 10.18 16.95 13.41
C HIS A 66 8.91 17.77 13.09
N ARG A 67 7.86 17.64 13.91
CA ARG A 67 6.62 18.41 13.76
C ARG A 67 6.88 19.92 13.77
N ASN A 68 7.81 20.38 14.61
CA ASN A 68 8.10 21.79 14.77
C ASN A 68 8.96 22.37 13.65
N VAL A 69 9.72 21.52 12.95
CA VAL A 69 10.73 21.95 11.96
C VAL A 69 10.27 21.75 10.53
N MET A 70 9.54 20.65 10.23
CA MET A 70 9.29 20.22 8.87
C MET A 70 7.81 20.26 8.49
N ASN A 71 7.04 19.24 8.84
CA ASN A 71 5.66 19.10 8.39
C ASN A 71 4.80 18.17 9.27
N GLY A 72 3.49 18.13 8.99
CA GLY A 72 2.50 17.38 9.75
C GLY A 72 2.35 15.90 9.41
N ARG A 73 3.22 15.28 8.61
CA ARG A 73 3.11 13.85 8.21
C ARG A 73 3.52 12.86 9.33
N LEU A 74 3.07 13.13 10.55
CA LEU A 74 3.51 12.41 11.75
C LEU A 74 3.34 10.89 11.64
N VAL A 75 2.20 10.43 11.14
CA VAL A 75 1.91 8.98 11.02
C VAL A 75 2.89 8.30 10.06
N ALA A 76 3.12 8.90 8.89
CA ALA A 76 4.03 8.33 7.90
C ALA A 76 5.47 8.29 8.43
N HIS A 77 5.94 9.36 9.06
CA HIS A 77 7.29 9.42 9.63
C HIS A 77 7.47 8.48 10.83
N PHE A 78 6.44 8.34 11.68
CA PHE A 78 6.45 7.34 12.75
C PHE A 78 6.59 5.93 12.19
N LEU A 79 5.78 5.56 11.20
CA LEU A 79 5.85 4.24 10.56
C LEU A 79 7.18 4.02 9.85
N LEU A 80 7.75 5.06 9.24
CA LEU A 80 9.06 4.99 8.61
C LEU A 80 10.16 4.71 9.65
N GLN A 81 10.26 5.51 10.71
CA GLN A 81 11.25 5.31 11.76
C GLN A 81 11.07 3.96 12.47
N LEU A 82 9.83 3.54 12.72
CA LEU A 82 9.54 2.20 13.24
C LEU A 82 10.03 1.10 12.30
N SER A 83 9.81 1.25 11.00
CA SER A 83 10.27 0.28 10.01
C SER A 83 11.80 0.22 9.88
N LEU A 84 12.48 1.34 10.11
CA LEU A 84 13.95 1.41 10.14
C LEU A 84 14.56 0.83 11.42
N LEU A 85 13.82 0.87 12.54
CA LEU A 85 14.22 0.24 13.80
C LEU A 85 14.15 -1.29 13.74
N LEU A 86 13.22 -1.83 12.96
CA LEU A 86 13.01 -3.28 12.79
C LEU A 86 14.05 -3.89 11.82
N PRO A 87 14.26 -5.24 11.89
CA PRO A 87 15.08 -5.90 10.88
C PRO A 87 14.60 -5.58 9.46
N PRO A 88 15.50 -5.28 8.50
CA PRO A 88 15.13 -4.84 7.16
C PRO A 88 14.17 -5.79 6.41
N ILE A 89 14.24 -7.09 6.71
CA ILE A 89 13.35 -8.09 6.10
C ILE A 89 11.87 -7.85 6.46
N VAL A 90 11.59 -7.32 7.66
CA VAL A 90 10.21 -7.04 8.11
C VAL A 90 9.59 -5.98 7.21
N PHE A 91 10.31 -4.87 6.97
CA PHE A 91 9.84 -3.85 6.04
C PHE A 91 9.59 -4.43 4.64
N LYS A 92 10.54 -5.20 4.09
CA LYS A 92 10.45 -5.78 2.74
C LYS A 92 9.23 -6.69 2.57
N LEU A 93 8.93 -7.51 3.56
CA LEU A 93 7.74 -8.37 3.58
C LEU A 93 6.45 -7.54 3.66
N VAL A 94 6.39 -6.60 4.61
CA VAL A 94 5.21 -5.75 4.80
C VAL A 94 4.97 -4.87 3.58
N ASN A 95 6.01 -4.26 3.02
CA ASN A 95 5.88 -3.42 1.82
C ASN A 95 5.37 -4.20 0.61
N SER A 96 5.82 -5.44 0.44
CA SER A 96 5.33 -6.34 -0.62
C SER A 96 3.85 -6.68 -0.42
N LEU A 97 3.42 -6.91 0.83
CA LEU A 97 2.01 -7.12 1.17
C LEU A 97 1.17 -5.85 0.94
N MET A 98 1.69 -4.66 1.25
CA MET A 98 1.01 -3.39 0.99
C MET A 98 0.71 -3.18 -0.49
N MET A 99 1.65 -3.55 -1.38
CA MET A 99 1.39 -3.49 -2.82
C MET A 99 0.29 -4.46 -3.25
N VAL A 100 0.31 -5.70 -2.75
CA VAL A 100 -0.77 -6.67 -3.01
C VAL A 100 -2.10 -6.14 -2.48
N ALA A 101 -2.12 -5.57 -1.27
CA ALA A 101 -3.32 -4.96 -0.69
C ALA A 101 -3.86 -3.82 -1.56
N MET A 102 -3.00 -2.93 -2.09
CA MET A 102 -3.41 -1.88 -3.01
C MET A 102 -4.09 -2.45 -4.25
N VAL A 103 -3.49 -3.46 -4.89
CA VAL A 103 -4.07 -4.13 -6.07
C VAL A 103 -5.44 -4.74 -5.73
N LEU A 104 -5.56 -5.40 -4.57
CA LEU A 104 -6.82 -6.00 -4.13
C LEU A 104 -7.91 -4.96 -3.85
N LEU A 105 -7.56 -3.83 -3.24
CA LEU A 105 -8.50 -2.75 -2.99
C LEU A 105 -9.02 -2.16 -4.32
N ILE A 106 -8.12 -1.86 -5.26
CA ILE A 106 -8.51 -1.36 -6.59
C ILE A 106 -9.37 -2.41 -7.31
N TYR A 107 -8.96 -3.68 -7.27
CA TYR A 107 -9.72 -4.77 -7.87
C TYR A 107 -11.12 -4.91 -7.27
N GLY A 108 -11.22 -4.87 -5.94
CA GLY A 108 -12.51 -4.95 -5.24
C GLY A 108 -13.46 -3.82 -5.64
N LEU A 109 -12.93 -2.59 -5.78
CA LEU A 109 -13.70 -1.43 -6.27
C LEU A 109 -14.15 -1.61 -7.73
N ALA A 110 -13.30 -2.18 -8.57
CA ALA A 110 -13.60 -2.38 -10.00
C ALA A 110 -14.66 -3.48 -10.21
N VAL A 111 -14.61 -4.56 -9.43
CA VAL A 111 -15.53 -5.72 -9.59
C VAL A 111 -16.88 -5.48 -8.93
N ARG A 112 -16.95 -4.78 -7.78
CA ARG A 112 -18.18 -4.42 -7.06
C ARG A 112 -19.21 -5.57 -6.99
N GLY A 113 -18.79 -6.72 -6.47
CA GLY A 113 -19.68 -7.88 -6.30
C GLY A 113 -20.02 -8.67 -7.57
N LYS A 114 -19.50 -8.28 -8.75
CA LYS A 114 -19.61 -9.07 -9.97
C LYS A 114 -18.75 -10.34 -9.87
N SER A 115 -18.94 -11.24 -10.83
CA SER A 115 -18.16 -12.48 -10.91
C SER A 115 -16.66 -12.17 -10.97
N ARG A 116 -15.86 -13.06 -10.36
CA ARG A 116 -14.38 -12.95 -10.35
C ARG A 116 -13.82 -12.84 -11.76
N ASN A 117 -12.81 -11.99 -11.91
CA ASN A 117 -12.13 -11.74 -13.16
C ASN A 117 -10.60 -11.67 -12.94
N ASN A 118 -9.93 -12.80 -13.14
CA ASN A 118 -8.49 -12.92 -12.94
C ASN A 118 -7.68 -12.12 -13.97
N LEU A 119 -8.19 -11.94 -15.18
CA LEU A 119 -7.55 -11.10 -16.17
C LEU A 119 -7.53 -9.64 -15.71
N LEU A 120 -8.65 -9.13 -15.20
CA LEU A 120 -8.71 -7.78 -14.64
C LEU A 120 -7.74 -7.61 -13.47
N LEU A 121 -7.64 -8.61 -12.58
CA LEU A 121 -6.69 -8.59 -11.47
C LEU A 121 -5.24 -8.46 -11.96
N ALA A 122 -4.84 -9.28 -12.93
CA ALA A 122 -3.50 -9.21 -13.53
C ALA A 122 -3.27 -7.88 -14.28
N THR A 123 -4.29 -7.38 -14.97
CA THR A 123 -4.22 -6.10 -15.68
C THR A 123 -4.02 -4.93 -14.71
N ILE A 124 -4.72 -4.90 -13.56
CA ILE A 124 -4.54 -3.85 -12.55
C ILE A 124 -3.10 -3.85 -12.04
N PHE A 125 -2.56 -5.03 -11.70
CA PHE A 125 -1.16 -5.13 -11.25
C PHE A 125 -0.19 -4.61 -12.31
N GLY A 126 -0.31 -5.07 -13.56
CA GLY A 126 0.53 -4.60 -14.67
C GLY A 126 0.36 -3.11 -14.96
N ALA A 127 -0.87 -2.59 -14.90
CA ALA A 127 -1.15 -1.17 -15.10
C ALA A 127 -0.46 -0.28 -14.06
N ILE A 128 -0.45 -0.67 -12.78
CA ILE A 128 0.27 0.07 -11.74
C ILE A 128 1.77 0.15 -12.06
N TRP A 129 2.37 -0.95 -12.52
CA TRP A 129 3.78 -0.96 -12.92
C TRP A 129 4.12 0.00 -14.08
N VAL A 130 3.25 0.06 -15.07
CA VAL A 130 3.50 0.83 -16.29
C VAL A 130 3.05 2.29 -16.16
N MET A 131 1.93 2.52 -15.48
CA MET A 131 1.28 3.84 -15.46
C MET A 131 1.66 4.68 -14.24
N MET A 132 2.19 4.09 -13.16
CA MET A 132 2.59 4.85 -11.99
C MET A 132 3.91 5.57 -12.26
N PRO A 133 3.92 6.91 -12.32
CA PRO A 133 5.16 7.66 -12.49
C PRO A 133 6.06 7.45 -11.26
N ALA A 134 7.37 7.32 -11.52
CA ALA A 134 8.37 7.11 -10.48
C ALA A 134 8.06 5.91 -9.55
N PHE A 135 7.62 4.77 -10.11
CA PHE A 135 7.25 3.56 -9.38
C PHE A 135 8.28 3.17 -8.31
N GLY A 136 9.59 3.19 -8.63
CA GLY A 136 10.65 2.89 -7.68
C GLY A 136 10.63 3.79 -6.46
N HIS A 137 10.39 5.08 -6.63
CA HIS A 137 10.33 6.05 -5.53
C HIS A 137 9.04 5.95 -4.72
N ALA A 138 7.91 5.65 -5.35
CA ALA A 138 6.62 5.60 -4.66
C ALA A 138 6.33 4.25 -4.00
N VAL A 139 6.96 3.16 -4.46
CA VAL A 139 6.61 1.79 -4.06
C VAL A 139 7.77 1.02 -3.44
N LEU A 140 9.00 1.24 -3.88
CA LEU A 140 10.16 0.44 -3.43
C LEU A 140 11.05 1.20 -2.45
N TRP A 141 11.29 2.50 -2.67
CA TRP A 141 12.04 3.33 -1.74
C TRP A 141 11.34 3.40 -0.39
N GLN A 142 12.03 3.13 0.73
CA GLN A 142 11.40 2.94 2.04
C GLN A 142 10.62 4.17 2.50
N ALA A 143 11.25 5.34 2.53
CA ALA A 143 10.56 6.59 2.88
C ALA A 143 9.43 6.92 1.90
N GLY A 144 9.65 6.72 0.61
CA GLY A 144 8.64 6.95 -0.41
C GLY A 144 7.46 6.01 -0.31
N SER A 145 7.69 4.71 -0.11
CA SER A 145 6.62 3.71 -0.02
C SER A 145 5.71 3.95 1.19
N VAL A 146 6.26 4.30 2.35
CA VAL A 146 5.47 4.63 3.53
C VAL A 146 4.63 5.90 3.30
N ASN A 147 5.21 6.91 2.65
CA ASN A 147 4.51 8.17 2.36
C ASN A 147 3.45 8.05 1.25
N TYR A 148 3.62 7.18 0.27
CA TYR A 148 2.72 7.09 -0.90
C TYR A 148 1.93 5.79 -0.93
N LEU A 149 2.59 4.62 -1.01
CA LEU A 149 1.91 3.34 -1.10
C LEU A 149 1.10 3.02 0.15
N TRP A 150 1.72 3.09 1.35
CA TRP A 150 1.04 2.74 2.60
C TRP A 150 -0.06 3.74 2.91
N SER A 151 0.20 5.03 2.74
CA SER A 151 -0.81 6.08 2.93
C SER A 151 -1.98 5.91 1.97
N GLY A 152 -1.71 5.50 0.72
CA GLY A 152 -2.75 5.18 -0.27
C GLY A 152 -3.59 3.97 0.15
N VAL A 153 -2.95 2.89 0.64
CA VAL A 153 -3.65 1.70 1.15
C VAL A 153 -4.55 2.06 2.34
N PHE A 154 -4.02 2.81 3.33
CA PHE A 154 -4.81 3.22 4.50
C PHE A 154 -5.96 4.14 4.11
N SER A 155 -5.74 5.09 3.20
CA SER A 155 -6.80 5.96 2.68
C SER A 155 -7.89 5.15 1.96
N ALA A 156 -7.50 4.20 1.13
CA ALA A 156 -8.45 3.33 0.44
C ALA A 156 -9.24 2.44 1.42
N LEU A 157 -8.59 1.92 2.47
CA LEU A 157 -9.26 1.16 3.53
C LEU A 157 -10.28 2.03 4.31
N CYS A 158 -9.92 3.27 4.64
CA CYS A 158 -10.84 4.21 5.28
C CYS A 158 -12.06 4.55 4.41
N LEU A 159 -11.85 4.66 3.10
CA LEU A 159 -12.93 4.96 2.15
C LEU A 159 -13.79 3.74 1.81
N TRP A 160 -13.25 2.53 1.98
CA TRP A 160 -13.91 1.28 1.61
C TRP A 160 -15.34 1.10 2.16
N PRO A 161 -15.63 1.35 3.45
CA PRO A 161 -16.99 1.25 3.99
C PRO A 161 -17.95 2.20 3.29
N PHE A 162 -17.53 3.44 3.05
CA PHE A 162 -18.37 4.45 2.39
C PHE A 162 -18.71 4.08 0.96
N ILE A 163 -17.73 3.60 0.19
CA ILE A 163 -17.93 3.20 -1.21
C ILE A 163 -18.89 2.01 -1.31
N ASN A 164 -18.82 1.06 -0.37
CA ASN A 164 -19.72 -0.09 -0.35
C ASN A 164 -21.15 0.26 0.11
N GLN A 165 -21.31 1.27 0.97
CA GLN A 165 -22.63 1.74 1.39
C GLN A 165 -23.37 2.53 0.29
N PHE A 166 -22.63 3.18 -0.61
CA PHE A 166 -23.19 3.91 -1.77
C PHE A 166 -23.54 3.01 -2.97
N THR A 167 -23.71 1.69 -2.78
CA THR A 167 -24.33 0.86 -3.81
C THR A 167 -25.80 1.25 -3.92
N CYS A 168 -26.17 1.68 -5.07
CA CYS A 168 -27.38 2.25 -5.68
C CYS A 168 -28.72 2.33 -4.91
N ASP A 169 -28.98 1.53 -3.91
CA ASP A 169 -30.28 1.50 -3.23
C ASP A 169 -30.40 2.49 -2.06
N ASN A 170 -29.29 3.04 -1.58
CA ASN A 170 -29.28 3.94 -0.41
C ASN A 170 -29.02 5.43 -0.71
N ILE A 171 -28.70 5.80 -1.94
CA ILE A 171 -28.49 7.22 -2.30
C ILE A 171 -29.76 8.05 -2.02
N TYR A 172 -30.94 7.50 -2.28
CA TYR A 172 -32.21 8.17 -2.02
C TYR A 172 -32.47 8.39 -0.52
N ILE A 173 -32.02 7.48 0.34
CA ILE A 173 -32.23 7.58 1.80
C ILE A 173 -31.33 8.69 2.39
N TYR A 174 -30.08 8.83 1.92
CA TYR A 174 -29.18 9.89 2.41
C TYR A 174 -29.61 11.29 1.95
N ILE A 175 -30.09 11.44 0.73
CA ILE A 175 -30.62 12.72 0.24
C ILE A 175 -31.85 13.14 1.06
N TYR A 176 -32.70 12.18 1.49
CA TYR A 176 -33.90 12.46 2.29
C TYR A 176 -33.62 12.83 3.76
N ILE A 177 -32.43 12.49 4.28
CA ILE A 177 -32.05 12.81 5.68
C ILE A 177 -31.35 14.19 5.78
N TYR A 178 -30.80 14.72 4.68
CA TYR A 178 -30.04 15.98 4.67
C TYR A 178 -30.71 17.14 3.89
N ILE A 179 -31.92 16.97 3.41
CA ILE A 179 -32.81 18.03 2.91
C ILE A 179 -33.97 18.23 3.91
#